data_3d7272814ddbb9a54184a233d7fd7b0d
#
_entry.id   3d7272814ddbb9a54184a233d7fd7b0d
#
_cell.length_a   1.000
_cell.length_b   1.000
_cell.length_c   1.000
_cell.angle_alpha   90.00
_cell.angle_beta   90.00
_cell.angle_gamma   90.00
#
_symmetry.space_group_name_H-M   'P 1'
#
loop_
_entity.id
_entity.type
_entity.pdbx_description
1 polymer ?
#
loop_
_entity_poly.entity_id
_entity_poly.type
_entity_poly.pdbx_seq_one_letter_code
_entity_poly.pdbx_strand_id
1 'polypeptide(L)'
;MLKIEALVRPERINDVGKALDACGCTGYYYENVTGQGRQRGVEVITGRGGQISTRSAVPKTKVTTVIPDNLLDAVIDAIVGAARSATEGEIGDGKIFVSQVADVVRVSSGERGEVAI
;
A
#
# COMPACT_ATOMS: atom_id res chain seq x y z
N MET A 1 -8.11 -10.77 13.37
CA MET A 1 -8.26 -9.78 12.28
C MET A 1 -6.99 -8.96 12.18
N LEU A 2 -6.57 -8.68 10.96
CA LEU A 2 -5.34 -7.96 10.70
C LEU A 2 -5.61 -6.78 9.77
N LYS A 3 -4.93 -5.65 10.06
CA LYS A 3 -4.92 -4.50 9.18
C LYS A 3 -3.63 -4.52 8.38
N ILE A 4 -3.77 -4.42 7.07
CA ILE A 4 -2.66 -4.36 6.12
C ILE A 4 -2.61 -2.93 5.58
N GLU A 5 -1.47 -2.28 5.76
CA GLU A 5 -1.20 -0.99 5.17
C GLU A 5 0.00 -1.14 4.24
N ALA A 6 -0.21 -0.94 2.95
CA ALA A 6 0.85 -1.06 1.95
C ALA A 6 1.14 0.31 1.35
N LEU A 7 2.38 0.75 1.47
CA LEU A 7 2.87 1.94 0.77
C LEU A 7 3.51 1.46 -0.53
N VAL A 8 2.93 1.86 -1.65
CA VAL A 8 3.38 1.41 -2.98
C VAL A 8 3.59 2.60 -3.91
N ARG A 9 4.26 2.38 -5.03
CA ARG A 9 4.36 3.42 -6.06
C ARG A 9 2.98 3.76 -6.58
N PRO A 10 2.66 5.04 -6.82
CA PRO A 10 1.32 5.43 -7.28
C PRO A 10 0.88 4.74 -8.56
N GLU A 11 1.79 4.48 -9.49
CA GLU A 11 1.51 3.81 -10.75
C GLU A 11 1.15 2.33 -10.61
N ARG A 12 1.36 1.75 -9.41
CA ARG A 12 1.05 0.34 -9.14
C ARG A 12 -0.33 0.13 -8.52
N ILE A 13 -1.05 1.19 -8.20
CA ILE A 13 -2.30 1.07 -7.44
C ILE A 13 -3.35 0.20 -8.15
N ASN A 14 -3.47 0.31 -9.46
CA ASN A 14 -4.45 -0.48 -10.21
C ASN A 14 -4.10 -1.98 -10.19
N ASP A 15 -2.82 -2.31 -10.33
CA ASP A 15 -2.36 -3.71 -10.29
C ASP A 15 -2.54 -4.29 -8.89
N VAL A 16 -2.24 -3.51 -7.85
CA VAL A 16 -2.45 -3.92 -6.46
C VAL A 16 -3.95 -4.17 -6.19
N GLY A 17 -4.81 -3.28 -6.65
CA GLY A 17 -6.25 -3.44 -6.50
C GLY A 17 -6.77 -4.72 -7.16
N LYS A 18 -6.34 -5.00 -8.37
CA LYS A 18 -6.71 -6.25 -9.08
C LYS A 18 -6.23 -7.48 -8.32
N ALA A 19 -5.01 -7.45 -7.78
CA ALA A 19 -4.47 -8.57 -7.03
C ALA A 19 -5.23 -8.79 -5.73
N LEU A 20 -5.63 -7.73 -5.03
CA LEU A 20 -6.46 -7.83 -3.82
C LEU A 20 -7.83 -8.43 -4.14
N ASP A 21 -8.48 -7.97 -5.20
CA ASP A 21 -9.76 -8.53 -5.64
C ASP A 21 -9.63 -10.02 -5.94
N ALA A 22 -8.57 -10.43 -6.61
CA ALA A 22 -8.34 -11.82 -6.99
C ALA A 22 -8.08 -12.74 -5.79
N CYS A 23 -7.52 -12.22 -4.69
CA CYS A 23 -7.26 -13.04 -3.50
C CYS A 23 -8.38 -13.01 -2.46
N GLY A 24 -9.51 -12.41 -2.77
CA GLY A 24 -10.71 -12.46 -1.94
C GLY A 24 -10.83 -11.38 -0.90
N CYS A 25 -10.12 -10.27 -1.03
CA CYS A 25 -10.34 -9.10 -0.17
C CYS A 25 -11.73 -8.54 -0.44
N THR A 26 -12.49 -8.32 0.63
CA THR A 26 -13.87 -7.80 0.52
C THR A 26 -13.92 -6.29 0.39
N GLY A 27 -12.86 -5.60 0.72
CA GLY A 27 -12.80 -4.16 0.54
C GLY A 27 -11.43 -3.59 0.92
N TYR A 28 -11.12 -2.47 0.33
CA TYR A 28 -9.92 -1.71 0.66
C TYR A 28 -10.16 -0.24 0.30
N TYR A 29 -9.36 0.63 0.89
CA TYR A 29 -9.32 2.02 0.49
C TYR A 29 -7.87 2.45 0.29
N TYR A 30 -7.68 3.56 -0.40
CA TYR A 30 -6.34 4.08 -0.61
C TYR A 30 -6.34 5.61 -0.57
N GLU A 31 -5.17 6.15 -0.24
CA GLU A 31 -4.93 7.58 -0.18
C GLU A 31 -3.50 7.89 -0.64
N ASN A 32 -3.32 9.08 -1.17
CA ASN A 32 -1.99 9.54 -1.55
C ASN A 32 -1.26 10.09 -0.34
N VAL A 33 -0.01 9.68 -0.18
CA VAL A 33 0.85 10.13 0.92
C VAL A 33 2.20 10.56 0.36
N THR A 34 2.92 11.34 1.13
CA THR A 34 4.27 11.76 0.79
C THR A 34 5.22 11.18 1.82
N GLY A 35 6.27 10.51 1.37
CA GLY A 35 7.19 9.84 2.26
C GLY A 35 8.65 10.08 1.90
N GLN A 36 9.51 9.73 2.83
CA GLN A 36 10.95 9.70 2.65
C GLN A 36 11.45 8.29 2.97
N GLY A 37 12.47 7.87 2.26
CA GLY A 37 13.02 6.55 2.49
C GLY A 37 14.35 6.38 1.78
N ARG A 38 14.73 5.12 1.54
CA ARG A 38 16.02 4.78 0.93
C ARG A 38 16.17 5.33 -0.49
N GLN A 39 15.05 5.59 -1.19
CA GLN A 39 15.05 6.17 -2.53
C GLN A 39 15.56 7.62 -2.54
N ARG A 40 15.51 8.30 -1.41
CA ARG A 40 16.05 9.65 -1.17
C ARG A 40 15.55 10.73 -2.12
N GLY A 41 14.36 10.55 -2.67
CA GLY A 41 13.74 11.54 -3.52
C GLY A 41 14.15 11.44 -4.99
N VAL A 42 13.76 12.44 -5.73
CA VAL A 42 13.90 12.50 -7.19
C VAL A 42 14.65 13.75 -7.57
N GLU A 43 15.62 13.64 -8.48
CA GLU A 43 16.29 14.79 -9.03
C GLU A 43 15.33 15.58 -9.92
N VAL A 44 15.26 16.88 -9.71
CA VAL A 44 14.46 17.78 -10.51
C VAL A 44 15.29 18.99 -10.93
N ILE A 45 15.08 19.44 -12.15
CA ILE A 45 15.69 20.67 -12.63
C ILE A 45 14.87 21.83 -12.09
N THR A 46 15.50 22.72 -11.34
CA THR A 46 14.84 23.87 -10.74
C THR A 46 15.56 25.17 -11.13
N GLY A 47 14.79 26.24 -11.27
CA GLY A 47 15.31 27.56 -11.52
C GLY A 47 15.89 27.81 -12.91
N ARG A 48 16.36 29.02 -13.11
CA ARG A 48 17.02 29.44 -14.35
C ARG A 48 18.46 28.94 -14.35
N GLY A 49 18.92 28.38 -15.47
CA GLY A 49 20.27 27.86 -15.60
C GLY A 49 20.43 26.37 -15.38
N GLY A 50 19.32 25.63 -15.25
CA GLY A 50 19.36 24.18 -15.19
C GLY A 50 19.92 23.61 -13.89
N GLN A 51 19.72 24.29 -12.78
CA GLN A 51 20.10 23.76 -11.48
C GLN A 51 19.33 22.50 -11.15
N ILE A 52 20.04 21.47 -10.68
CA ILE A 52 19.44 20.20 -10.25
C ILE A 52 19.32 20.23 -8.72
N SER A 53 18.15 19.95 -8.22
CA SER A 53 17.92 19.71 -6.80
C SER A 53 17.29 18.36 -6.59
N THR A 54 17.49 17.79 -5.40
CA THR A 54 16.90 16.50 -5.02
C THR A 54 15.72 16.75 -4.10
N ARG A 55 14.56 16.22 -4.50
CA ARG A 55 13.40 16.21 -3.59
C ARG A 55 13.58 15.06 -2.61
N SER A 56 13.55 15.38 -1.31
CA SER A 56 13.64 14.38 -0.25
C SER A 56 12.34 13.61 -0.04
N ALA A 57 11.20 14.18 -0.47
CA ALA A 57 9.89 13.60 -0.30
C ALA A 57 9.40 13.00 -1.63
N VAL A 58 8.91 11.77 -1.58
CA VAL A 58 8.46 11.00 -2.73
C VAL A 58 6.98 10.66 -2.55
N PRO A 59 6.13 10.86 -3.58
CA PRO A 59 4.73 10.46 -3.49
C PRO A 59 4.61 8.93 -3.48
N LYS A 60 3.71 8.45 -2.63
CA LYS A 60 3.32 7.03 -2.53
C LYS A 60 1.80 6.96 -2.43
N THR A 61 1.28 5.78 -2.69
CA THR A 61 -0.13 5.49 -2.42
C THR A 61 -0.19 4.47 -1.29
N LYS A 62 -0.98 4.78 -0.26
CA LYS A 62 -1.21 3.86 0.85
C LYS A 62 -2.52 3.13 0.63
N VAL A 63 -2.44 1.81 0.54
CA VAL A 63 -3.60 0.92 0.44
C VAL A 63 -3.84 0.30 1.80
N THR A 64 -5.06 0.34 2.28
CA THR A 64 -5.44 -0.21 3.57
C THR A 64 -6.57 -1.21 3.40
N THR A 65 -6.42 -2.37 4.01
CA THR A 65 -7.48 -3.38 4.08
C THR A 65 -7.40 -4.10 5.43
N VAL A 66 -8.54 -4.62 5.87
CA VAL A 66 -8.64 -5.47 7.07
C VAL A 66 -9.10 -6.86 6.63
N ILE A 67 -8.41 -7.88 7.11
CA ILE A 67 -8.60 -9.25 6.66
C ILE A 67 -8.68 -10.22 7.84
N PRO A 68 -9.29 -11.40 7.65
CA PRO A 68 -9.12 -12.51 8.58
C PRO A 68 -7.65 -12.96 8.60
N ASP A 69 -7.20 -13.51 9.73
CA ASP A 69 -5.80 -13.93 9.91
C ASP A 69 -5.35 -14.94 8.84
N ASN A 70 -6.24 -15.83 8.41
CA ASN A 70 -5.91 -16.88 7.45
C ASN A 70 -5.65 -16.37 6.02
N LEU A 71 -5.94 -15.12 5.73
CA LEU A 71 -5.67 -14.52 4.43
C LEU A 71 -4.33 -13.75 4.39
N LEU A 72 -3.59 -13.71 5.48
CA LEU A 72 -2.40 -12.86 5.58
C LEU A 72 -1.39 -13.15 4.47
N ASP A 73 -0.98 -14.40 4.31
CA ASP A 73 0.06 -14.75 3.35
C ASP A 73 -0.41 -14.50 1.91
N ALA A 74 -1.66 -14.85 1.60
CA ALA A 74 -2.22 -14.61 0.27
C ALA A 74 -2.26 -13.12 -0.08
N VAL A 75 -2.63 -12.28 0.87
CA VAL A 75 -2.70 -10.83 0.67
C VAL A 75 -1.30 -10.23 0.53
N ILE A 76 -0.35 -10.62 1.38
CA ILE A 76 1.04 -10.16 1.25
C ILE A 76 1.61 -10.55 -0.11
N ASP A 77 1.47 -11.81 -0.51
CA ASP A 77 1.98 -12.29 -1.79
C ASP A 77 1.35 -11.55 -2.97
N ALA A 78 0.05 -11.27 -2.90
CA ALA A 78 -0.66 -10.51 -3.91
C ALA A 78 -0.11 -9.09 -4.06
N ILE A 79 0.09 -8.40 -2.95
CA ILE A 79 0.61 -7.02 -2.96
C ILE A 79 2.07 -7.00 -3.43
N VAL A 80 2.91 -7.88 -2.92
CA VAL A 80 4.31 -7.95 -3.30
C VAL A 80 4.45 -8.24 -4.80
N GLY A 81 3.70 -9.20 -5.31
CA GLY A 81 3.73 -9.55 -6.73
C GLY A 81 3.29 -8.40 -7.64
N ALA A 82 2.28 -7.64 -7.22
CA ALA A 82 1.75 -6.52 -8.00
C ALA A 82 2.57 -5.24 -7.91
N ALA A 83 3.22 -5.01 -6.76
CA ALA A 83 3.92 -3.75 -6.48
C ALA A 83 5.42 -3.79 -6.77
N ARG A 84 6.01 -4.98 -6.85
CA ARG A 84 7.45 -5.15 -7.06
C ARG A 84 7.84 -4.73 -8.47
N SER A 85 8.89 -3.91 -8.60
CA SER A 85 9.51 -3.57 -9.88
C SER A 85 10.47 -4.69 -10.27
N ALA A 86 10.31 -5.24 -11.46
CA ALA A 86 11.10 -6.36 -11.97
C ALA A 86 11.04 -7.59 -11.04
N THR A 87 11.79 -8.65 -11.37
CA THR A 87 11.76 -9.91 -10.61
C THR A 87 12.38 -9.79 -9.23
N GLU A 88 13.43 -8.97 -9.11
CA GLU A 88 14.20 -8.82 -7.87
C GLU A 88 13.73 -7.70 -6.97
N GLY A 89 12.90 -6.80 -7.51
CA GLY A 89 12.48 -5.60 -6.81
C GLY A 89 13.53 -4.51 -6.83
N GLU A 90 13.11 -3.31 -6.44
CA GLU A 90 13.96 -2.12 -6.40
C GLU A 90 13.68 -1.31 -5.15
N ILE A 91 14.67 -0.53 -4.72
CA ILE A 91 14.48 0.44 -3.64
C ILE A 91 13.37 1.42 -4.06
N GLY A 92 12.42 1.65 -3.17
CA GLY A 92 11.27 2.51 -3.45
C GLY A 92 10.00 1.77 -3.88
N ASP A 93 10.05 0.45 -4.03
CA ASP A 93 8.85 -0.35 -4.35
C ASP A 93 7.79 -0.27 -3.26
N GLY A 94 8.19 -0.09 -2.01
CA GLY A 94 7.27 0.12 -0.91
C GLY A 94 7.50 -0.79 0.28
N LYS A 95 6.55 -0.72 1.20
CA LYS A 95 6.54 -1.52 2.44
C LYS A 95 5.12 -1.91 2.79
N ILE A 96 5.00 -3.00 3.49
CA ILE A 96 3.73 -3.48 4.03
C ILE A 96 3.83 -3.51 5.55
N PHE A 97 2.88 -2.89 6.22
CA PHE A 97 2.75 -2.93 7.67
C PHE A 97 1.56 -3.80 8.03
N VAL A 98 1.76 -4.70 8.99
CA VAL A 98 0.72 -5.60 9.48
C VAL A 98 0.50 -5.31 10.96
N SER A 99 -0.73 -5.07 11.35
CA SER A 99 -1.10 -4.84 12.74
C SER A 99 -2.38 -5.59 13.11
N GLN A 100 -2.53 -5.88 14.39
CA GLN A 100 -3.73 -6.52 14.87
C GLN A 100 -4.87 -5.52 15.00
N VAL A 101 -6.08 -5.95 14.63
CA VAL A 101 -7.30 -5.19 14.79
C VAL A 101 -8.13 -5.85 15.87
N ALA A 102 -8.42 -5.11 16.93
CA ALA A 102 -9.15 -5.63 18.07
C ALA A 102 -10.61 -5.95 17.72
N ASP A 103 -11.23 -5.13 16.90
CA ASP A 103 -12.62 -5.31 16.50
C ASP A 103 -12.92 -4.55 15.21
N VAL A 104 -13.93 -4.99 14.50
CA VAL A 104 -14.52 -4.31 13.35
C VAL A 104 -16.02 -4.22 13.58
N VAL A 105 -16.59 -3.04 13.36
CA VAL A 105 -18.03 -2.82 13.52
C VAL A 105 -18.58 -2.28 12.21
N ARG A 106 -19.59 -2.95 11.66
CA ARG A 106 -20.28 -2.46 10.47
C ARG A 106 -21.34 -1.44 10.90
N VAL A 107 -21.22 -0.23 10.41
CA VAL A 107 -22.10 0.87 10.85
C VAL A 107 -23.55 0.58 10.54
N SER A 108 -23.86 0.03 9.36
CA SER A 108 -25.25 -0.18 8.93
C SER A 108 -26.00 -1.21 9.77
N SER A 109 -25.32 -2.25 10.23
CA SER A 109 -25.96 -3.38 10.92
C SER A 109 -25.61 -3.48 12.41
N GLY A 110 -24.50 -2.84 12.81
CA GLY A 110 -23.95 -3.03 14.15
C GLY A 110 -23.24 -4.37 14.37
N GLU A 111 -23.09 -5.19 13.33
CA GLU A 111 -22.34 -6.44 13.41
C GLU A 111 -20.88 -6.19 13.76
N ARG A 112 -20.30 -7.12 14.51
CA ARG A 112 -18.93 -6.99 15.02
C ARG A 112 -18.11 -8.24 14.68
N GLY A 113 -16.80 -8.08 14.68
CA GLY A 113 -15.85 -9.16 14.41
C GLY A 113 -15.67 -9.46 12.92
N GLU A 114 -15.24 -10.67 12.59
CA GLU A 114 -14.91 -11.05 11.21
C GLU A 114 -16.10 -10.91 10.25
N VAL A 115 -17.31 -11.14 10.73
CA VAL A 115 -18.52 -10.98 9.92
C VAL A 115 -18.72 -9.55 9.46
N ALA A 116 -18.11 -8.59 10.13
CA ALA A 116 -18.21 -7.17 9.80
C ALA A 116 -17.13 -6.68 8.82
N ILE A 117 -16.18 -7.54 8.47
CA ILE A 117 -15.14 -7.17 7.51
C ILE A 117 -15.72 -6.91 6.13
#